data_cc4829f54e95b35535cce38b9284e960
#
_entry.id   cc4829f54e95b35535cce38b9284e960
#
_cell.length_a   1.000
_cell.length_b   1.000
_cell.length_c   1.000
_cell.angle_alpha   90.00
_cell.angle_beta   90.00
_cell.angle_gamma   90.00
#
_symmetry.space_group_name_H-M   'P 1'
#
loop_
_entity.id
_entity.type
_entity.pdbx_description
1 polymer ?
#
loop_
_entity_poly.entity_id
_entity_poly.type
_entity_poly.pdbx_seq_one_letter_code
_entity_poly.pdbx_strand_id
1 'polypeptide(L)'
;DLSSVKNAAYLNLEGLTVTSSKKNGIVMDGVDHCVIDSCTLTDFEERAISIDNATNSGIQNSEIAYTSVTAMYLDGGDFQTMTPGCNFISNCRIHDTNQHRTFNEGGVKLRGVKNTFSSNEVYNITDIALNFAIAGDAETSLDCVIENNSFHDVILNGKDMAAVYGGRDARCQGLIIRNNHFYNLGNNDASYPNFAGSAVYMDDGLSGATITGNIFGPGASGNYIEAIKINCGHDNVITNNLFIDMPCALYAYIDSNFETRMTSDSGYGTADTLKQVWNNERYTERWPWMAAAREGATDFYIQNTFENNILIYTDASPRGSEKGESNWVETNDHQNSKITGIEENLAILKGEGDNRQLFADYANGNYALNASVLAQLPGFEQIDQSKIGVKSFPGNQKPAASGVSVSGTAEIGQTLNAVYTFSDADGDSEGATVVNFYISENQNESFYLNWKKVSDNMTCTEFTVTPICEGRWIRCKLTPVDSRGAQGEPVWSAPVQVAFNPNGVDKTEFRALVDEAKAKVEAAQIGDEPGQWTQKEIDLITAAIADAEAVLAKDPISQYDFDLGVAAFQKAYTRFCNNQNAGTATDVIEIDALIEDTENWTPYSGNK
;
A
#
# COMPACT_ATOMS: atom_id res chain seq x y z
N ASP A 1 -5.66 -6.22 30.15
CA ASP A 1 -4.97 -7.36 29.56
C ASP A 1 -5.68 -8.64 29.97
N LEU A 2 -5.82 -9.59 29.06
CA LEU A 2 -6.37 -10.90 29.39
C LEU A 2 -5.31 -11.78 30.08
N SER A 3 -4.06 -11.70 29.64
CA SER A 3 -2.93 -12.40 30.22
C SER A 3 -1.73 -11.47 30.34
N SER A 4 -0.95 -11.62 31.40
CA SER A 4 0.30 -10.87 31.60
C SER A 4 1.39 -11.80 32.14
N VAL A 5 2.52 -11.83 31.45
CA VAL A 5 3.73 -12.59 31.80
C VAL A 5 4.84 -11.60 32.08
N LYS A 6 5.40 -11.60 33.28
CA LYS A 6 6.46 -10.65 33.66
C LYS A 6 7.67 -11.35 34.24
N ASN A 7 8.87 -10.90 33.83
CA ASN A 7 10.15 -11.39 34.34
C ASN A 7 10.24 -12.94 34.33
N ALA A 8 9.68 -13.56 33.27
CA ALA A 8 9.68 -15.01 33.09
C ALA A 8 10.74 -15.43 32.08
N ALA A 9 11.18 -16.66 32.20
CA ALA A 9 12.07 -17.26 31.22
C ALA A 9 11.62 -18.69 30.86
N TYR A 10 11.87 -19.08 29.58
CA TYR A 10 11.60 -20.42 29.07
C TYR A 10 10.14 -20.87 29.19
N LEU A 11 9.21 -19.93 28.92
CA LEU A 11 7.77 -20.19 28.92
C LEU A 11 7.27 -20.31 27.48
N ASN A 12 6.56 -21.38 27.17
CA ASN A 12 5.83 -21.53 25.92
C ASN A 12 4.32 -21.45 26.18
N LEU A 13 3.64 -20.62 25.40
CA LEU A 13 2.19 -20.56 25.30
C LEU A 13 1.82 -21.14 23.92
N GLU A 14 1.21 -22.31 23.89
CA GLU A 14 1.01 -23.07 22.67
C GLU A 14 -0.45 -23.48 22.48
N GLY A 15 -0.97 -23.35 21.23
CA GLY A 15 -2.29 -23.85 20.84
C GLY A 15 -3.46 -23.12 21.51
N LEU A 16 -3.29 -21.87 21.93
CA LEU A 16 -4.32 -21.12 22.63
C LEU A 16 -5.16 -20.30 21.66
N THR A 17 -6.47 -20.25 21.93
CA THR A 17 -7.36 -19.24 21.35
C THR A 17 -7.61 -18.16 22.40
N VAL A 18 -7.22 -16.92 22.12
CA VAL A 18 -7.38 -15.77 23.01
C VAL A 18 -8.21 -14.74 22.25
N THR A 19 -9.37 -14.39 22.80
CA THR A 19 -10.33 -13.53 22.11
C THR A 19 -11.07 -12.58 23.06
N SER A 20 -11.60 -11.51 22.47
CA SER A 20 -12.60 -10.60 23.08
C SER A 20 -12.10 -9.84 24.31
N SER A 21 -11.15 -8.93 24.11
CA SER A 21 -10.73 -7.99 25.17
C SER A 21 -10.94 -6.53 24.78
N LYS A 22 -11.38 -5.75 25.76
CA LYS A 22 -11.40 -4.26 25.67
C LYS A 22 -10.01 -3.63 25.86
N LYS A 23 -8.98 -4.46 26.06
CA LYS A 23 -7.58 -4.05 26.20
C LYS A 23 -6.70 -5.03 25.44
N ASN A 24 -5.45 -5.18 25.86
CA ASN A 24 -4.55 -6.13 25.25
C ASN A 24 -4.95 -7.58 25.51
N GLY A 25 -4.58 -8.45 24.59
CA GLY A 25 -4.68 -9.90 24.78
C GLY A 25 -3.56 -10.41 25.68
N ILE A 26 -2.38 -10.67 25.12
CA ILE A 26 -1.21 -11.15 25.85
C ILE A 26 -0.17 -10.03 25.97
N VAL A 27 0.30 -9.79 27.21
CA VAL A 27 1.41 -8.86 27.47
C VAL A 27 2.56 -9.63 28.10
N MET A 28 3.73 -9.59 27.48
CA MET A 28 4.99 -10.13 28.00
C MET A 28 5.95 -8.96 28.25
N ASP A 29 6.50 -8.86 29.48
CA ASP A 29 7.39 -7.78 29.87
C ASP A 29 8.59 -8.31 30.63
N GLY A 30 9.81 -7.97 30.18
CA GLY A 30 11.05 -8.44 30.78
C GLY A 30 11.26 -9.94 30.69
N VAL A 31 10.85 -10.56 29.59
CA VAL A 31 10.90 -12.01 29.38
C VAL A 31 12.14 -12.45 28.59
N ASP A 32 12.58 -13.69 28.85
CA ASP A 32 13.70 -14.29 28.12
C ASP A 32 13.36 -15.72 27.66
N HIS A 33 13.62 -16.05 26.39
CA HIS A 33 13.27 -17.36 25.80
C HIS A 33 11.80 -17.76 25.99
N CYS A 34 10.88 -16.81 25.89
CA CYS A 34 9.44 -17.06 25.97
C CYS A 34 8.82 -16.99 24.58
N VAL A 35 8.00 -17.98 24.25
CA VAL A 35 7.43 -18.12 22.91
C VAL A 35 5.91 -18.30 22.99
N ILE A 36 5.20 -17.57 22.13
CA ILE A 36 3.80 -17.82 21.80
C ILE A 36 3.80 -18.60 20.48
N ASP A 37 3.23 -19.79 20.47
CA ASP A 37 3.28 -20.69 19.31
C ASP A 37 1.90 -21.25 18.98
N SER A 38 1.58 -21.33 17.70
CA SER A 38 0.37 -21.99 17.19
C SER A 38 -0.91 -21.48 17.87
N CYS A 39 -1.00 -20.15 18.10
CA CYS A 39 -2.11 -19.50 18.79
C CYS A 39 -2.99 -18.71 17.81
N THR A 40 -4.26 -18.53 18.19
CA THR A 40 -5.20 -17.63 17.50
C THR A 40 -5.58 -16.50 18.43
N LEU A 41 -5.33 -15.25 18.02
CA LEU A 41 -5.59 -14.04 18.81
C LEU A 41 -6.47 -13.08 18.03
N THR A 42 -7.73 -12.89 18.45
CA THR A 42 -8.72 -12.10 17.71
C THR A 42 -9.59 -11.20 18.62
N ASP A 43 -10.15 -10.15 18.04
CA ASP A 43 -11.16 -9.28 18.66
C ASP A 43 -10.66 -8.49 19.88
N PHE A 44 -9.72 -7.56 19.64
CA PHE A 44 -9.18 -6.69 20.67
C PHE A 44 -9.44 -5.21 20.38
N GLU A 45 -9.85 -4.45 21.40
CA GLU A 45 -9.93 -2.98 21.29
C GLU A 45 -8.54 -2.32 21.35
N GLU A 46 -7.55 -2.96 21.97
CA GLU A 46 -6.14 -2.55 21.95
C GLU A 46 -5.32 -3.59 21.18
N ARG A 47 -4.13 -3.94 21.64
CA ARG A 47 -3.23 -4.87 20.97
C ARG A 47 -3.59 -6.32 21.26
N ALA A 48 -3.46 -7.17 20.28
CA ALA A 48 -3.50 -8.62 20.53
C ALA A 48 -2.30 -9.05 21.37
N ILE A 49 -1.10 -8.50 21.06
CA ILE A 49 0.16 -8.87 21.73
C ILE A 49 1.02 -7.63 21.97
N SER A 50 1.61 -7.55 23.17
CA SER A 50 2.72 -6.65 23.47
C SER A 50 3.85 -7.47 24.07
N ILE A 51 5.05 -7.36 23.48
CA ILE A 51 6.28 -8.00 23.96
C ILE A 51 7.28 -6.89 24.20
N ASP A 52 7.52 -6.58 25.46
CA ASP A 52 8.30 -5.43 25.89
C ASP A 52 9.54 -5.89 26.66
N ASN A 53 10.67 -5.19 26.49
CA ASN A 53 11.93 -5.46 27.22
C ASN A 53 12.36 -6.94 27.14
N ALA A 54 12.13 -7.59 26.01
CA ALA A 54 12.32 -9.03 25.87
C ALA A 54 13.68 -9.39 25.24
N THR A 55 14.12 -10.62 25.50
CA THR A 55 15.25 -11.22 24.81
C THR A 55 14.92 -12.64 24.35
N ASN A 56 15.37 -13.02 23.15
CA ASN A 56 15.19 -14.33 22.55
C ASN A 56 13.73 -14.84 22.57
N SER A 57 12.77 -13.93 22.56
CA SER A 57 11.35 -14.19 22.78
C SER A 57 10.54 -13.75 21.57
N GLY A 58 9.33 -14.28 21.42
CA GLY A 58 8.53 -13.88 20.27
C GLY A 58 7.25 -14.67 20.11
N ILE A 59 6.69 -14.53 18.90
CA ILE A 59 5.53 -15.29 18.46
C ILE A 59 5.79 -15.94 17.12
N GLN A 60 5.26 -17.14 16.95
CA GLN A 60 5.33 -17.85 15.67
C GLN A 60 4.08 -18.69 15.41
N ASN A 61 3.92 -19.10 14.13
CA ASN A 61 2.89 -20.04 13.67
C ASN A 61 1.47 -19.66 14.14
N SER A 62 1.16 -18.37 14.21
CA SER A 62 -0.04 -17.89 14.87
C SER A 62 -0.86 -16.98 13.97
N GLU A 63 -2.15 -16.86 14.26
CA GLU A 63 -3.05 -15.94 13.58
C GLU A 63 -3.43 -14.78 14.50
N ILE A 64 -3.34 -13.55 13.97
CA ILE A 64 -3.63 -12.32 14.69
C ILE A 64 -4.58 -11.46 13.85
N ALA A 65 -5.78 -11.21 14.35
CA ALA A 65 -6.78 -10.49 13.58
C ALA A 65 -7.72 -9.62 14.44
N TYR A 66 -8.47 -8.74 13.76
CA TYR A 66 -9.55 -7.93 14.32
C TYR A 66 -9.12 -7.11 15.54
N THR A 67 -8.17 -6.22 15.34
CA THR A 67 -7.77 -5.25 16.37
C THR A 67 -8.18 -3.83 15.98
N SER A 68 -8.55 -3.01 16.98
CA SER A 68 -8.95 -1.63 16.72
C SER A 68 -7.77 -0.69 16.48
N VAL A 69 -6.60 -1.06 17.00
CA VAL A 69 -5.33 -0.31 16.86
C VAL A 69 -4.22 -1.27 16.43
N THR A 70 -2.96 -0.90 16.63
CA THR A 70 -1.79 -1.76 16.39
C THR A 70 -1.99 -3.15 17.00
N ALA A 71 -1.94 -4.18 16.16
CA ALA A 71 -2.17 -5.54 16.63
C ALA A 71 -1.03 -6.06 17.49
N MET A 72 0.21 -5.73 17.13
CA MET A 72 1.40 -6.28 17.77
C MET A 72 2.44 -5.20 18.04
N TYR A 73 3.05 -5.27 19.20
CA TYR A 73 4.24 -4.51 19.56
C TYR A 73 5.34 -5.47 19.98
N LEU A 74 6.53 -5.33 19.41
CA LEU A 74 7.71 -6.11 19.73
C LEU A 74 8.88 -5.18 20.02
N ASP A 75 9.47 -5.31 21.19
CA ASP A 75 10.64 -4.56 21.61
C ASP A 75 11.58 -5.40 22.46
N GLY A 76 12.86 -5.01 22.45
CA GLY A 76 13.89 -5.58 23.31
C GLY A 76 15.30 -5.39 22.74
N GLY A 77 16.27 -5.56 23.62
CA GLY A 77 17.63 -5.12 23.40
C GLY A 77 17.82 -3.67 23.84
N ASP A 78 19.03 -3.16 23.73
CA ASP A 78 19.38 -1.79 24.14
C ASP A 78 20.18 -1.10 23.02
N PHE A 79 19.57 -0.10 22.41
CA PHE A 79 20.19 0.62 21.29
C PHE A 79 21.40 1.46 21.72
N GLN A 80 21.49 1.90 22.97
CA GLN A 80 22.64 2.67 23.47
C GLN A 80 23.92 1.81 23.57
N THR A 81 23.76 0.59 24.04
CA THR A 81 24.86 -0.39 24.13
C THR A 81 24.96 -1.29 22.90
N MET A 82 23.98 -1.23 22.00
CA MET A 82 23.78 -2.15 20.87
C MET A 82 23.62 -3.62 21.30
N THR A 83 23.08 -3.84 22.50
CA THR A 83 22.84 -5.18 23.01
C THR A 83 21.65 -5.81 22.27
N PRO A 84 21.78 -6.97 21.62
CA PRO A 84 20.70 -7.60 20.88
C PRO A 84 19.53 -8.02 21.75
N GLY A 85 18.28 -7.81 21.27
CA GLY A 85 17.08 -8.44 21.78
C GLY A 85 16.89 -9.85 21.20
N CYS A 86 17.17 -10.00 19.91
CA CYS A 86 16.98 -11.26 19.16
C CYS A 86 15.54 -11.80 19.26
N ASN A 87 14.56 -10.92 19.37
CA ASN A 87 13.16 -11.28 19.41
C ASN A 87 12.60 -11.46 18.01
N PHE A 88 11.46 -12.14 17.89
CA PHE A 88 10.93 -12.48 16.58
C PHE A 88 9.39 -12.46 16.51
N ILE A 89 8.90 -12.14 15.32
CA ILE A 89 7.55 -12.41 14.84
C ILE A 89 7.73 -13.22 13.56
N SER A 90 7.34 -14.49 13.55
CA SER A 90 7.61 -15.33 12.41
C SER A 90 6.47 -16.29 12.07
N ASN A 91 6.27 -16.51 10.76
CA ASN A 91 5.27 -17.44 10.26
C ASN A 91 3.86 -17.17 10.81
N CYS A 92 3.46 -15.89 10.88
CA CYS A 92 2.17 -15.48 11.41
C CYS A 92 1.30 -14.87 10.30
N ARG A 93 -0.02 -15.04 10.39
CA ARG A 93 -1.00 -14.25 9.65
C ARG A 93 -1.47 -13.08 10.48
N ILE A 94 -1.38 -11.90 9.93
CA ILE A 94 -1.72 -10.65 10.60
C ILE A 94 -2.64 -9.88 9.66
N HIS A 95 -3.92 -9.76 10.04
CA HIS A 95 -4.90 -9.19 9.13
C HIS A 95 -6.07 -8.51 9.86
N ASP A 96 -6.85 -7.73 9.13
CA ASP A 96 -8.01 -7.01 9.66
C ASP A 96 -7.70 -6.23 10.94
N THR A 97 -6.58 -5.51 10.92
CA THR A 97 -6.11 -4.71 12.07
C THR A 97 -6.25 -3.22 11.81
N ASN A 98 -6.04 -2.37 12.81
CA ASN A 98 -6.18 -0.91 12.74
C ASN A 98 -7.58 -0.44 12.35
N GLN A 99 -8.62 -1.12 12.79
CA GLN A 99 -10.00 -0.89 12.37
C GLN A 99 -10.56 0.49 12.79
N HIS A 100 -10.06 1.11 13.86
CA HIS A 100 -10.60 2.35 14.42
C HIS A 100 -9.60 3.51 14.51
N ARG A 101 -8.31 3.23 14.59
CA ARG A 101 -7.26 4.25 14.57
C ARG A 101 -6.35 3.99 13.38
N THR A 102 -6.46 4.85 12.39
CA THR A 102 -5.80 4.64 11.10
C THR A 102 -4.57 5.53 10.88
N PHE A 103 -4.27 6.49 11.75
CA PHE A 103 -3.17 7.43 11.53
C PHE A 103 -1.96 7.13 12.42
N ASN A 104 -0.80 6.85 11.80
CA ASN A 104 0.49 6.53 12.44
C ASN A 104 0.49 5.29 13.36
N GLU A 105 -0.55 4.48 13.32
CA GLU A 105 -0.58 3.18 14.01
C GLU A 105 -0.26 2.09 12.98
N GLY A 106 0.75 1.29 13.21
CA GLY A 106 1.05 0.15 12.35
C GLY A 106 0.23 -1.08 12.74
N GLY A 107 -0.07 -1.98 11.82
CA GLY A 107 -0.54 -3.32 12.15
C GLY A 107 0.42 -3.99 13.13
N VAL A 108 1.72 -3.81 12.86
CA VAL A 108 2.82 -4.24 13.72
C VAL A 108 3.73 -3.05 14.02
N LYS A 109 4.15 -2.88 15.25
CA LYS A 109 5.27 -2.02 15.64
C LYS A 109 6.47 -2.88 16.01
N LEU A 110 7.51 -2.82 15.18
CA LEU A 110 8.79 -3.48 15.42
C LEU A 110 9.76 -2.45 16.01
N ARG A 111 10.35 -2.76 17.14
CA ARG A 111 11.36 -1.94 17.83
C ARG A 111 12.48 -2.84 18.34
N GLY A 112 13.49 -2.22 18.96
CA GLY A 112 14.59 -2.89 19.64
C GLY A 112 15.79 -3.15 18.74
N VAL A 113 16.66 -4.06 19.15
CA VAL A 113 17.94 -4.32 18.51
C VAL A 113 18.01 -5.75 18.00
N LYS A 114 18.29 -5.91 16.69
CA LYS A 114 18.41 -7.20 16.00
C LYS A 114 17.17 -8.09 16.16
N ASN A 115 16.02 -7.47 16.22
CA ASN A 115 14.75 -8.19 16.20
C ASN A 115 14.34 -8.48 14.75
N THR A 116 13.57 -9.56 14.56
CA THR A 116 13.24 -10.08 13.23
C THR A 116 11.74 -10.18 13.02
N PHE A 117 11.29 -9.74 11.86
CA PHE A 117 9.96 -9.95 11.34
C PHE A 117 10.04 -10.78 10.05
N SER A 118 9.66 -12.08 10.12
CA SER A 118 9.99 -12.99 9.02
C SER A 118 8.90 -13.99 8.67
N SER A 119 8.78 -14.28 7.38
CA SER A 119 7.87 -15.29 6.83
C SER A 119 6.40 -15.08 7.21
N ASN A 120 5.99 -13.85 7.44
CA ASN A 120 4.61 -13.52 7.78
C ASN A 120 3.80 -13.18 6.52
N GLU A 121 2.49 -13.30 6.63
CA GLU A 121 1.51 -12.79 5.67
C GLU A 121 0.71 -11.68 6.36
N VAL A 122 0.76 -10.46 5.78
CA VAL A 122 0.14 -9.26 6.34
C VAL A 122 -0.80 -8.68 5.31
N TYR A 123 -2.09 -8.64 5.62
CA TYR A 123 -3.09 -8.22 4.63
C TYR A 123 -4.34 -7.60 5.27
N ASN A 124 -5.13 -6.97 4.42
CA ASN A 124 -6.37 -6.28 4.81
C ASN A 124 -6.15 -5.26 5.94
N ILE A 125 -5.11 -4.43 5.76
CA ILE A 125 -4.74 -3.37 6.70
C ILE A 125 -5.14 -2.01 6.12
N THR A 126 -5.86 -1.23 6.89
CA THR A 126 -6.37 0.08 6.44
C THR A 126 -5.28 1.13 6.28
N ASP A 127 -4.19 1.02 7.05
CA ASP A 127 -3.10 1.99 7.15
C ASP A 127 -1.73 1.30 6.95
N ILE A 128 -0.75 1.60 7.78
CA ILE A 128 0.58 1.02 7.78
C ILE A 128 0.51 -0.44 8.20
N ALA A 129 1.12 -1.36 7.44
CA ALA A 129 1.16 -2.76 7.84
C ALA A 129 2.23 -3.01 8.91
N LEU A 130 3.44 -2.46 8.73
CA LEU A 130 4.53 -2.54 9.69
C LEU A 130 5.20 -1.17 9.87
N ASN A 131 5.21 -0.67 11.11
CA ASN A 131 5.93 0.54 11.50
C ASN A 131 7.21 0.13 12.25
N PHE A 132 8.39 0.57 11.75
CA PHE A 132 9.67 0.19 12.35
C PHE A 132 10.38 1.35 13.07
N ALA A 133 10.00 2.59 12.84
CA ALA A 133 10.59 3.75 13.51
C ALA A 133 9.63 4.94 13.49
N ILE A 134 9.57 5.69 14.59
CA ILE A 134 8.90 6.99 14.63
C ILE A 134 9.50 7.85 15.74
N ALA A 135 9.73 9.13 15.47
CA ALA A 135 10.16 10.07 16.49
C ALA A 135 9.13 10.16 17.64
N GLY A 136 9.63 10.17 18.85
CA GLY A 136 8.80 10.19 20.07
C GLY A 136 8.63 8.83 20.73
N ASP A 137 8.88 7.71 20.02
CA ASP A 137 8.98 6.42 20.67
C ASP A 137 10.28 6.35 21.51
N ALA A 138 10.21 5.69 22.66
CA ALA A 138 11.39 5.50 23.53
C ALA A 138 12.44 4.63 22.83
N GLU A 139 11.98 3.60 22.14
CA GLU A 139 12.79 2.60 21.46
C GLU A 139 12.83 2.83 19.94
N THR A 140 13.83 2.25 19.29
CA THR A 140 14.07 2.31 17.85
C THR A 140 14.38 0.94 17.28
N SER A 141 14.40 0.79 15.95
CA SER A 141 14.81 -0.45 15.28
C SER A 141 16.26 -0.35 14.80
N LEU A 142 17.17 -0.90 15.56
CA LEU A 142 18.59 -0.96 15.23
C LEU A 142 18.97 -2.37 14.75
N ASP A 143 19.57 -2.47 13.56
CA ASP A 143 19.97 -3.76 12.94
C ASP A 143 18.81 -4.78 12.83
N CYS A 144 17.56 -4.33 12.79
CA CYS A 144 16.40 -5.21 12.64
C CYS A 144 16.28 -5.74 11.22
N VAL A 145 15.60 -6.89 11.07
CA VAL A 145 15.42 -7.56 9.79
C VAL A 145 13.93 -7.78 9.50
N ILE A 146 13.50 -7.39 8.31
CA ILE A 146 12.16 -7.64 7.76
C ILE A 146 12.35 -8.51 6.52
N GLU A 147 12.06 -9.81 6.60
CA GLU A 147 12.42 -10.73 5.53
C GLU A 147 11.38 -11.81 5.24
N ASN A 148 11.33 -12.23 3.99
CA ASN A 148 10.48 -13.32 3.52
C ASN A 148 8.98 -13.14 3.82
N ASN A 149 8.50 -11.91 3.95
CA ASN A 149 7.10 -11.63 4.24
C ASN A 149 6.30 -11.37 2.95
N SER A 150 5.00 -11.64 3.01
CA SER A 150 4.02 -11.24 2.02
C SER A 150 3.19 -10.09 2.58
N PHE A 151 3.20 -8.93 1.90
CA PHE A 151 2.40 -7.76 2.21
C PHE A 151 1.45 -7.49 1.06
N HIS A 152 0.15 -7.57 1.29
CA HIS A 152 -0.83 -7.34 0.24
C HIS A 152 -2.16 -6.82 0.80
N ASP A 153 -2.95 -6.18 -0.05
CA ASP A 153 -4.21 -5.56 0.36
C ASP A 153 -4.02 -4.67 1.60
N VAL A 154 -3.00 -3.81 1.57
CA VAL A 154 -2.64 -2.90 2.66
C VAL A 154 -2.67 -1.45 2.19
N ILE A 155 -2.67 -0.51 3.11
CA ILE A 155 -2.83 0.93 2.87
C ILE A 155 -4.21 1.21 2.25
N LEU A 156 -5.26 0.53 2.68
CA LEU A 156 -6.57 0.57 2.02
C LEU A 156 -7.29 1.92 2.17
N ASN A 157 -6.92 2.74 3.16
CA ASN A 157 -7.65 3.98 3.48
C ASN A 157 -6.76 5.16 3.85
N GLY A 158 -5.45 5.05 3.71
CA GLY A 158 -4.48 6.06 4.11
C GLY A 158 -3.90 6.86 2.94
N LYS A 159 -3.31 8.02 3.25
CA LYS A 159 -2.44 8.79 2.35
C LYS A 159 -1.11 9.04 3.03
N ASP A 160 -0.04 9.15 2.24
CA ASP A 160 1.31 9.41 2.74
C ASP A 160 1.80 8.34 3.73
N MET A 161 1.56 7.09 3.37
CA MET A 161 1.81 5.89 4.17
C MET A 161 2.47 4.80 3.36
N ALA A 162 2.87 3.71 4.01
CA ALA A 162 3.46 2.57 3.32
C ALA A 162 3.09 1.24 3.98
N ALA A 163 3.27 0.14 3.25
CA ALA A 163 3.19 -1.19 3.87
C ALA A 163 4.25 -1.34 4.97
N VAL A 164 5.49 -0.91 4.69
CA VAL A 164 6.59 -0.85 5.67
C VAL A 164 7.04 0.60 5.80
N TYR A 165 6.79 1.20 6.95
CA TYR A 165 6.97 2.63 7.19
C TYR A 165 7.86 2.90 8.41
N GLY A 166 8.70 3.92 8.30
CA GLY A 166 9.37 4.55 9.41
C GLY A 166 9.72 6.00 9.11
N GLY A 167 9.82 6.83 10.17
CA GLY A 167 10.13 8.25 10.00
C GLY A 167 10.77 8.91 11.20
N ARG A 168 11.63 9.90 10.95
CA ARG A 168 12.15 10.86 11.94
C ARG A 168 13.01 10.27 13.04
N ASP A 169 13.61 9.12 12.85
CA ASP A 169 14.42 8.47 13.88
C ASP A 169 15.83 8.13 13.40
N ALA A 170 16.79 9.02 13.66
CA ALA A 170 18.19 8.82 13.28
C ALA A 170 18.89 7.68 14.05
N ARG A 171 18.29 7.17 15.15
CA ARG A 171 18.82 6.01 15.89
C ARG A 171 18.59 4.71 15.11
N CYS A 172 17.56 4.69 14.24
CA CYS A 172 17.25 3.56 13.38
C CYS A 172 18.29 3.45 12.26
N GLN A 173 19.18 2.50 12.39
CA GLN A 173 20.25 2.25 11.43
C GLN A 173 20.42 0.75 11.19
N GLY A 174 21.00 0.40 10.04
CA GLY A 174 21.29 -1.00 9.71
C GLY A 174 20.05 -1.87 9.47
N LEU A 175 18.89 -1.27 9.20
CA LEU A 175 17.66 -2.00 8.85
C LEU A 175 17.87 -2.77 7.55
N ILE A 176 17.42 -4.03 7.55
CA ILE A 176 17.43 -4.87 6.35
C ILE A 176 16.00 -5.24 5.98
N ILE A 177 15.59 -4.89 4.76
CA ILE A 177 14.29 -5.28 4.17
C ILE A 177 14.60 -6.17 2.97
N ARG A 178 14.41 -7.50 3.11
CA ARG A 178 14.83 -8.41 2.06
C ARG A 178 13.88 -9.56 1.80
N ASN A 179 13.85 -9.99 0.53
CA ASN A 179 13.09 -11.16 0.09
C ASN A 179 11.59 -11.09 0.45
N ASN A 180 11.01 -9.88 0.50
CA ASN A 180 9.59 -9.70 0.72
C ASN A 180 8.85 -9.56 -0.62
N HIS A 181 7.56 -9.84 -0.61
CA HIS A 181 6.68 -9.58 -1.74
C HIS A 181 5.63 -8.54 -1.33
N PHE A 182 5.59 -7.43 -2.05
CA PHE A 182 4.64 -6.34 -1.89
C PHE A 182 3.75 -6.27 -3.12
N TYR A 183 2.47 -6.57 -3.00
CA TYR A 183 1.56 -6.55 -4.13
C TYR A 183 0.16 -6.10 -3.72
N ASN A 184 -0.67 -5.75 -4.70
CA ASN A 184 -2.03 -5.31 -4.47
C ASN A 184 -2.14 -4.19 -3.42
N LEU A 185 -1.26 -3.18 -3.54
CA LEU A 185 -1.18 -2.07 -2.59
C LEU A 185 -2.21 -1.00 -2.90
N GLY A 186 -2.77 -0.42 -1.85
CA GLY A 186 -3.71 0.69 -1.96
C GLY A 186 -5.14 0.26 -2.18
N ASN A 187 -6.01 1.25 -2.39
CA ASN A 187 -7.44 1.03 -2.57
C ASN A 187 -7.81 1.03 -4.05
N ASN A 188 -8.37 -0.07 -4.53
CA ASN A 188 -8.90 -0.21 -5.89
C ASN A 188 -10.29 0.43 -6.07
N ASP A 189 -10.83 1.11 -5.06
CA ASP A 189 -12.11 1.79 -5.16
C ASP A 189 -11.98 3.04 -6.06
N ALA A 190 -12.77 3.09 -7.11
CA ALA A 190 -12.81 4.22 -8.04
C ALA A 190 -13.20 5.55 -7.38
N SER A 191 -13.75 5.51 -6.16
CA SER A 191 -14.04 6.71 -5.36
C SER A 191 -12.79 7.35 -4.73
N TYR A 192 -11.62 6.67 -4.79
CA TYR A 192 -10.32 7.19 -4.31
C TYR A 192 -9.30 7.39 -5.44
N PRO A 193 -9.57 8.23 -6.45
CA PRO A 193 -8.73 8.34 -7.64
C PRO A 193 -7.34 8.97 -7.40
N ASN A 194 -7.10 9.55 -6.22
CA ASN A 194 -5.85 10.25 -5.86
C ASN A 194 -5.14 9.56 -4.68
N PHE A 195 -5.22 8.25 -4.63
CA PHE A 195 -4.53 7.48 -3.61
C PHE A 195 -3.01 7.62 -3.77
N ALA A 196 -2.30 7.88 -2.68
CA ALA A 196 -0.84 7.97 -2.62
C ALA A 196 -0.31 7.13 -1.47
N GLY A 197 0.57 6.19 -1.76
CA GLY A 197 1.19 5.31 -0.78
C GLY A 197 2.44 4.66 -1.34
N SER A 198 3.16 3.91 -0.53
CA SER A 198 4.39 3.23 -0.96
C SER A 198 4.45 1.81 -0.41
N ALA A 199 5.22 0.93 -1.03
CA ALA A 199 5.49 -0.36 -0.40
C ALA A 199 6.45 -0.18 0.78
N VAL A 200 7.53 0.59 0.59
CA VAL A 200 8.50 0.95 1.64
C VAL A 200 8.65 2.45 1.66
N TYR A 201 8.55 3.06 2.84
CA TYR A 201 8.75 4.49 3.01
C TYR A 201 9.75 4.78 4.12
N MET A 202 10.90 5.31 3.72
CA MET A 202 11.96 5.83 4.57
C MET A 202 11.75 7.35 4.70
N ASP A 203 10.99 7.76 5.73
CA ASP A 203 10.52 9.13 5.85
C ASP A 203 11.41 10.01 6.75
N ASP A 204 11.44 11.30 6.44
CA ASP A 204 12.04 12.38 7.22
C ASP A 204 13.46 12.06 7.74
N GLY A 205 14.35 11.62 6.84
CA GLY A 205 15.77 11.46 7.12
C GLY A 205 16.20 10.06 7.58
N LEU A 206 15.33 9.05 7.48
CA LEU A 206 15.74 7.67 7.74
C LEU A 206 16.79 7.20 6.74
N SER A 207 17.86 6.63 7.25
CA SER A 207 19.08 6.36 6.50
C SER A 207 19.69 5.01 6.86
N GLY A 208 20.61 4.52 6.02
CA GLY A 208 21.42 3.34 6.30
C GLY A 208 20.67 2.01 6.19
N ALA A 209 19.54 1.95 5.46
CA ALA A 209 18.82 0.72 5.20
C ALA A 209 19.34 -0.03 3.96
N THR A 210 19.24 -1.37 4.00
CA THR A 210 19.47 -2.23 2.83
C THR A 210 18.13 -2.83 2.41
N ILE A 211 17.70 -2.55 1.18
CA ILE A 211 16.45 -3.03 0.57
C ILE A 211 16.84 -3.93 -0.61
N THR A 212 16.76 -5.26 -0.44
CA THR A 212 17.33 -6.20 -1.42
C THR A 212 16.51 -7.46 -1.59
N GLY A 213 16.48 -8.01 -2.80
CA GLY A 213 15.81 -9.28 -3.08
C GLY A 213 14.30 -9.22 -2.94
N ASN A 214 13.67 -8.04 -2.94
CA ASN A 214 12.23 -7.93 -2.81
C ASN A 214 11.55 -7.96 -4.18
N ILE A 215 10.29 -8.40 -4.19
CA ILE A 215 9.38 -8.29 -5.33
C ILE A 215 8.37 -7.18 -5.02
N PHE A 216 8.31 -6.16 -5.85
CA PHE A 216 7.34 -5.08 -5.79
C PHE A 216 6.36 -5.20 -6.94
N GLY A 217 5.10 -5.37 -6.64
CA GLY A 217 4.04 -5.60 -7.62
C GLY A 217 3.83 -7.08 -7.97
N PRO A 218 2.95 -7.32 -8.93
CA PRO A 218 2.02 -6.39 -9.55
C PRO A 218 0.91 -5.98 -8.58
N GLY A 219 0.12 -4.96 -8.94
CA GLY A 219 -1.04 -4.61 -8.14
C GLY A 219 -0.88 -3.38 -7.29
N ALA A 220 -0.36 -2.32 -7.87
CA ALA A 220 -0.46 -1.00 -7.28
C ALA A 220 -1.68 -0.27 -7.83
N SER A 221 -2.61 0.19 -7.00
CA SER A 221 -3.75 0.95 -7.44
C SER A 221 -3.43 2.43 -7.54
N GLY A 222 -3.61 2.98 -8.76
CA GLY A 222 -3.42 4.40 -9.04
C GLY A 222 -1.99 4.80 -9.41
N ASN A 223 -1.88 5.97 -10.04
CA ASN A 223 -0.61 6.50 -10.58
C ASN A 223 0.34 7.09 -9.51
N TYR A 224 -0.01 7.02 -8.23
CA TYR A 224 0.72 7.67 -7.14
C TYR A 224 1.28 6.67 -6.12
N ILE A 225 1.44 5.40 -6.52
CA ILE A 225 2.10 4.41 -5.68
C ILE A 225 3.55 4.29 -6.11
N GLU A 226 4.45 4.52 -5.19
CA GLU A 226 5.87 4.25 -5.31
C GLU A 226 6.18 2.87 -4.71
N ALA A 227 7.10 2.12 -5.31
CA ALA A 227 7.61 0.93 -4.63
C ALA A 227 8.43 1.33 -3.41
N ILE A 228 9.37 2.26 -3.59
CA ILE A 228 10.22 2.77 -2.52
C ILE A 228 10.16 4.29 -2.55
N LYS A 229 9.87 4.89 -1.38
CA LYS A 229 9.89 6.33 -1.18
C LYS A 229 10.93 6.68 -0.12
N ILE A 230 11.78 7.67 -0.41
CA ILE A 230 12.80 8.18 0.51
C ILE A 230 12.62 9.70 0.62
N ASN A 231 12.27 10.16 1.82
CA ASN A 231 12.21 11.57 2.14
C ASN A 231 13.45 11.96 2.97
N CYS A 232 14.36 12.70 2.38
CA CYS A 232 15.56 13.23 3.05
C CYS A 232 16.51 12.16 3.62
N GLY A 233 16.33 10.88 3.30
CA GLY A 233 17.21 9.81 3.74
C GLY A 233 18.46 9.67 2.85
N HIS A 234 19.52 9.11 3.41
CA HIS A 234 20.80 8.87 2.73
C HIS A 234 21.38 7.49 3.08
N ASP A 235 22.42 7.08 2.38
CA ASP A 235 23.13 5.80 2.59
C ASP A 235 22.19 4.57 2.56
N ASN A 236 21.04 4.70 1.88
CA ASN A 236 20.18 3.55 1.63
C ASN A 236 20.66 2.82 0.38
N VAL A 237 20.73 1.49 0.44
CA VAL A 237 21.18 0.62 -0.65
C VAL A 237 20.00 -0.19 -1.14
N ILE A 238 19.61 0.04 -2.40
CA ILE A 238 18.49 -0.64 -3.06
C ILE A 238 19.05 -1.47 -4.22
N THR A 239 19.11 -2.78 -4.03
CA THR A 239 19.78 -3.67 -5.00
C THR A 239 19.07 -5.03 -5.10
N ASN A 240 19.20 -5.68 -6.24
CA ASN A 240 18.65 -7.02 -6.49
C ASN A 240 17.13 -7.12 -6.26
N ASN A 241 16.36 -6.06 -6.51
CA ASN A 241 14.90 -6.10 -6.40
C ASN A 241 14.26 -6.28 -7.78
N LEU A 242 13.10 -6.92 -7.80
CA LEU A 242 12.25 -7.08 -8.97
C LEU A 242 11.03 -6.18 -8.84
N PHE A 243 10.85 -5.27 -9.79
CA PHE A 243 9.69 -4.37 -9.87
C PHE A 243 8.81 -4.79 -11.05
N ILE A 244 7.54 -5.06 -10.79
CA ILE A 244 6.57 -5.50 -11.79
C ILE A 244 5.42 -4.50 -11.83
N ASP A 245 5.25 -3.84 -12.96
CA ASP A 245 4.18 -2.86 -13.19
C ASP A 245 4.08 -1.75 -12.13
N MET A 246 5.19 -1.43 -11.46
CA MET A 246 5.23 -0.33 -10.48
C MET A 246 5.33 1.02 -11.22
N PRO A 247 4.40 1.95 -11.00
CA PRO A 247 4.42 3.27 -11.66
C PRO A 247 5.70 4.06 -11.40
N CYS A 248 6.26 3.93 -10.20
CA CYS A 248 7.55 4.49 -9.80
C CYS A 248 8.29 3.49 -8.91
N ALA A 249 9.49 3.07 -9.31
CA ALA A 249 10.28 2.13 -8.53
C ALA A 249 10.96 2.81 -7.32
N LEU A 250 11.47 4.03 -7.52
CA LEU A 250 12.09 4.83 -6.47
C LEU A 250 11.68 6.30 -6.63
N TYR A 251 11.09 6.85 -5.57
CA TYR A 251 10.90 8.27 -5.42
C TYR A 251 11.73 8.79 -4.26
N ALA A 252 12.80 9.52 -4.56
CA ALA A 252 13.69 10.09 -3.57
C ALA A 252 13.72 11.61 -3.68
N TYR A 253 13.47 12.32 -2.59
CA TYR A 253 13.47 13.77 -2.57
C TYR A 253 14.03 14.33 -1.25
N ILE A 254 14.43 15.59 -1.30
CA ILE A 254 14.86 16.36 -0.13
C ILE A 254 13.87 17.51 0.06
N ASP A 255 13.20 17.50 1.21
CA ASP A 255 12.32 18.61 1.61
C ASP A 255 13.15 19.88 1.86
N SER A 256 12.66 21.03 1.40
CA SER A 256 13.31 22.34 1.60
C SER A 256 13.55 22.72 3.08
N ASN A 257 12.85 22.07 4.01
CA ASN A 257 13.01 22.27 5.45
C ASN A 257 13.94 21.26 6.11
N PHE A 258 14.61 20.40 5.35
CA PHE A 258 15.39 19.30 5.89
C PHE A 258 16.52 19.75 6.81
N GLU A 259 17.31 20.75 6.40
CA GLU A 259 18.37 21.31 7.24
C GLU A 259 17.83 21.81 8.59
N THR A 260 16.67 22.46 8.57
CA THR A 260 16.00 22.91 9.79
C THR A 260 15.56 21.74 10.66
N ARG A 261 15.05 20.66 10.07
CA ARG A 261 14.63 19.45 10.80
C ARG A 261 15.78 18.70 11.44
N MET A 262 16.97 18.74 10.80
CA MET A 262 18.19 18.09 11.30
C MET A 262 18.93 18.92 12.34
N THR A 263 18.70 20.23 12.42
CA THR A 263 19.46 21.15 13.29
C THR A 263 18.63 21.82 14.37
N SER A 264 17.30 21.90 14.23
CA SER A 264 16.44 22.62 15.18
C SER A 264 16.07 21.79 16.40
N ASP A 265 16.03 22.44 17.58
CA ASP A 265 15.49 21.88 18.81
C ASP A 265 13.94 21.95 18.82
N SER A 266 13.31 21.27 17.88
CA SER A 266 11.85 21.31 17.77
C SER A 266 11.12 20.40 18.77
N GLY A 267 11.88 19.55 19.50
CA GLY A 267 11.33 18.55 20.42
C GLY A 267 10.56 17.42 19.70
N TYR A 268 10.59 17.43 18.37
CA TYR A 268 9.86 16.46 17.54
C TYR A 268 10.57 16.29 16.19
N GLY A 269 11.45 15.29 16.10
CA GLY A 269 12.05 15.00 14.80
C GLY A 269 13.40 14.32 14.85
N THR A 270 13.98 14.21 13.68
CA THR A 270 15.25 13.52 13.42
C THR A 270 16.42 14.10 14.22
N ALA A 271 16.47 15.43 14.40
CA ALA A 271 17.52 16.08 15.19
C ALA A 271 17.53 15.62 16.66
N ASP A 272 16.36 15.45 17.28
CA ASP A 272 16.29 15.05 18.68
C ASP A 272 16.73 13.60 18.88
N THR A 273 16.39 12.71 17.96
CA THR A 273 16.83 11.32 17.98
C THR A 273 18.32 11.20 17.65
N LEU A 274 18.84 12.01 16.73
CA LEU A 274 20.26 12.07 16.40
C LEU A 274 21.12 12.50 17.61
N LYS A 275 20.69 13.51 18.36
CA LYS A 275 21.37 13.98 19.58
C LYS A 275 21.52 12.91 20.67
N GLN A 276 20.63 11.91 20.67
CA GLN A 276 20.72 10.80 21.62
C GLN A 276 21.89 9.85 21.33
N VAL A 277 22.36 9.81 20.07
CA VAL A 277 23.37 8.84 19.63
C VAL A 277 24.66 9.44 19.05
N TRP A 278 24.69 10.71 18.64
CA TRP A 278 25.86 11.30 17.99
C TRP A 278 27.11 11.45 18.87
N ASN A 279 26.99 11.32 20.20
CA ASN A 279 28.08 11.22 21.15
C ASN A 279 28.42 9.78 21.55
N ASN A 280 27.65 8.81 21.04
CA ASN A 280 27.88 7.41 21.31
C ASN A 280 28.92 6.86 20.33
N GLU A 281 30.09 6.46 20.84
CA GLU A 281 31.21 5.97 20.03
C GLU A 281 30.83 4.78 19.17
N ARG A 282 29.94 3.86 19.67
CA ARG A 282 29.48 2.72 18.88
C ARG A 282 28.72 3.13 17.63
N TYR A 283 27.92 4.21 17.73
CA TYR A 283 27.21 4.76 16.59
C TYR A 283 28.15 5.49 15.64
N THR A 284 29.00 6.37 16.14
CA THR A 284 29.88 7.20 15.30
C THR A 284 31.01 6.40 14.63
N GLU A 285 31.42 5.27 15.20
CA GLU A 285 32.31 4.32 14.53
C GLU A 285 31.66 3.58 13.37
N ARG A 286 30.40 3.17 13.53
CA ARG A 286 29.65 2.46 12.48
C ARG A 286 29.07 3.40 11.42
N TRP A 287 28.64 4.59 11.84
CA TRP A 287 28.05 5.62 11.00
C TRP A 287 28.73 6.96 11.21
N PRO A 288 29.91 7.18 10.59
CA PRO A 288 30.74 8.38 10.79
C PRO A 288 30.04 9.70 10.47
N TRP A 289 28.99 9.67 9.63
CA TRP A 289 28.19 10.84 9.32
C TRP A 289 27.56 11.49 10.57
N MET A 290 27.27 10.71 11.60
CA MET A 290 26.69 11.23 12.85
C MET A 290 27.69 12.11 13.61
N ALA A 291 28.96 11.75 13.58
CA ALA A 291 30.00 12.61 14.12
C ALA A 291 30.19 13.88 13.29
N ALA A 292 30.12 13.77 11.96
CA ALA A 292 30.18 14.91 11.05
C ALA A 292 28.98 15.85 11.24
N ALA A 293 27.78 15.30 11.42
CA ALA A 293 26.57 16.08 11.73
C ALA A 293 26.70 16.87 13.04
N ARG A 294 27.26 16.28 14.07
CA ARG A 294 27.55 16.95 15.33
C ARG A 294 28.49 18.16 15.16
N GLU A 295 29.43 18.06 14.25
CA GLU A 295 30.37 19.16 13.91
C GLU A 295 29.76 20.16 12.90
N GLY A 296 28.50 20.01 12.54
CA GLY A 296 27.76 20.92 11.66
C GLY A 296 27.88 20.61 10.16
N ALA A 297 28.37 19.45 9.78
CA ALA A 297 28.34 19.03 8.38
C ALA A 297 26.91 18.83 7.90
N THR A 298 26.63 19.23 6.65
CA THR A 298 25.31 19.09 6.01
C THR A 298 25.36 18.38 4.66
N ASP A 299 26.54 18.00 4.19
CA ASP A 299 26.78 17.42 2.87
C ASP A 299 26.67 15.88 2.80
N PHE A 300 26.43 15.20 3.93
CA PHE A 300 26.28 13.75 3.99
C PHE A 300 24.87 13.26 3.62
N TYR A 301 23.91 14.15 3.38
CA TYR A 301 22.49 13.83 3.13
C TYR A 301 22.16 13.35 1.72
N ILE A 302 23.12 13.03 0.88
CA ILE A 302 22.88 13.23 -0.55
C ILE A 302 22.94 11.94 -1.34
N GLN A 303 23.37 10.82 -0.76
CA GLN A 303 23.65 9.65 -1.58
C GLN A 303 22.85 8.42 -1.18
N ASN A 304 22.03 7.94 -2.12
CA ASN A 304 21.43 6.61 -2.07
C ASN A 304 21.91 5.79 -3.26
N THR A 305 21.96 4.48 -3.13
CA THR A 305 22.35 3.57 -4.21
C THR A 305 21.13 2.84 -4.74
N PHE A 306 20.94 2.85 -6.07
CA PHE A 306 19.89 2.10 -6.75
C PHE A 306 20.50 1.40 -7.96
N GLU A 307 20.89 0.14 -7.78
CA GLU A 307 21.64 -0.62 -8.77
C GLU A 307 21.25 -2.09 -8.80
N ASN A 308 21.55 -2.76 -9.88
CA ASN A 308 21.37 -4.19 -10.03
C ASN A 308 19.92 -4.65 -9.75
N ASN A 309 18.93 -3.82 -10.12
CA ASN A 309 17.51 -4.15 -10.02
C ASN A 309 16.94 -4.47 -11.42
N ILE A 310 15.85 -5.24 -11.45
CA ILE A 310 15.11 -5.53 -12.69
C ILE A 310 13.71 -4.92 -12.59
N LEU A 311 13.32 -4.17 -13.63
CA LEU A 311 12.02 -3.55 -13.78
C LEU A 311 11.33 -4.12 -15.03
N ILE A 312 10.15 -4.71 -14.88
CA ILE A 312 9.39 -5.29 -16.00
C ILE A 312 7.99 -4.69 -16.01
N TYR A 313 7.62 -4.12 -17.16
CA TYR A 313 6.31 -3.55 -17.40
C TYR A 313 5.52 -4.45 -18.35
N THR A 314 4.43 -5.03 -17.87
CA THR A 314 3.56 -5.92 -18.64
C THR A 314 2.33 -5.18 -19.18
N ASP A 315 1.61 -4.49 -18.31
CA ASP A 315 0.41 -3.71 -18.65
C ASP A 315 0.55 -2.24 -18.28
N ALA A 316 1.20 -1.92 -17.17
CA ALA A 316 1.47 -0.57 -16.76
C ALA A 316 2.62 0.08 -17.56
N SER A 317 2.79 1.37 -17.39
CA SER A 317 3.92 2.13 -17.88
C SER A 317 4.52 2.94 -16.74
N PRO A 318 5.82 3.26 -16.78
CA PRO A 318 6.41 4.17 -15.82
C PRO A 318 5.65 5.50 -15.76
N ARG A 319 5.59 6.11 -14.60
CA ARG A 319 5.01 7.44 -14.42
C ARG A 319 5.72 8.44 -15.36
N GLY A 320 4.95 9.31 -16.03
CA GLY A 320 5.50 10.30 -16.95
C GLY A 320 5.81 9.79 -18.37
N SER A 321 5.65 8.49 -18.67
CA SER A 321 5.90 7.95 -20.01
C SER A 321 5.04 8.58 -21.11
N GLU A 322 3.86 9.13 -20.78
CA GLU A 322 3.01 9.89 -21.70
C GLU A 322 3.68 11.16 -22.22
N LYS A 323 4.68 11.69 -21.51
CA LYS A 323 5.48 12.84 -21.92
C LYS A 323 6.75 12.49 -22.67
N GLY A 324 6.97 11.21 -22.98
CA GLY A 324 8.19 10.71 -23.62
C GLY A 324 9.38 10.54 -22.68
N GLU A 325 9.15 10.69 -21.37
CA GLU A 325 10.14 10.48 -20.32
C GLU A 325 9.84 9.17 -19.60
N SER A 326 10.81 8.28 -19.47
CA SER A 326 10.65 7.02 -18.72
C SER A 326 11.17 7.23 -17.28
N ASN A 327 10.32 7.74 -16.39
CA ASN A 327 10.72 8.06 -15.02
C ASN A 327 10.31 6.96 -14.04
N TRP A 328 10.97 5.81 -14.09
CA TRP A 328 10.86 4.77 -13.07
C TRP A 328 11.68 5.11 -11.80
N VAL A 329 12.56 6.11 -11.87
CA VAL A 329 13.18 6.80 -10.73
C VAL A 329 12.83 8.27 -10.82
N GLU A 330 12.17 8.81 -9.79
CA GLU A 330 11.83 10.22 -9.67
C GLU A 330 12.67 10.87 -8.56
N THR A 331 13.26 12.01 -8.87
CA THR A 331 13.92 12.86 -7.90
C THR A 331 13.28 14.24 -7.95
N ASN A 332 12.90 14.79 -6.81
CA ASN A 332 12.47 16.18 -6.75
C ASN A 332 13.71 17.05 -6.53
N ASP A 333 14.07 17.81 -7.57
CA ASP A 333 15.37 18.47 -7.71
C ASP A 333 15.47 19.80 -6.95
N HIS A 334 14.95 19.85 -5.72
CA HIS A 334 15.15 21.07 -4.91
C HIS A 334 16.53 21.20 -4.30
N GLN A 335 17.29 20.13 -4.14
CA GLN A 335 18.72 20.14 -3.81
C GLN A 335 19.36 18.75 -3.96
N ASN A 336 20.05 18.48 -5.07
CA ASN A 336 21.13 17.48 -5.20
C ASN A 336 20.96 16.11 -4.53
N SER A 337 19.77 15.50 -4.48
CA SER A 337 19.67 14.09 -4.11
C SER A 337 20.42 13.26 -5.16
N LYS A 338 21.55 12.72 -4.79
CA LYS A 338 22.33 11.85 -5.68
C LYS A 338 21.85 10.44 -5.50
N ILE A 339 21.30 9.87 -6.57
CA ILE A 339 21.11 8.43 -6.67
C ILE A 339 22.20 7.91 -7.58
N THR A 340 23.00 6.99 -7.08
CA THR A 340 24.06 6.31 -7.86
C THR A 340 23.58 4.97 -8.36
N GLY A 341 24.16 4.47 -9.46
CA GLY A 341 23.90 3.14 -10.01
C GLY A 341 22.61 3.01 -10.85
N ILE A 342 21.96 4.12 -11.18
CA ILE A 342 20.70 4.08 -11.97
C ILE A 342 20.90 3.35 -13.30
N GLU A 343 22.02 3.58 -13.98
CA GLU A 343 22.39 2.96 -15.25
C GLU A 343 22.74 1.47 -15.14
N GLU A 344 22.91 0.95 -13.94
CA GLU A 344 23.25 -0.44 -13.65
C GLU A 344 22.01 -1.32 -13.44
N ASN A 345 20.82 -0.82 -13.78
CA ASN A 345 19.57 -1.54 -13.68
C ASN A 345 19.07 -1.98 -15.05
N LEU A 346 18.26 -3.05 -15.07
CA LEU A 346 17.60 -3.52 -16.29
C LEU A 346 16.12 -3.12 -16.29
N ALA A 347 15.71 -2.26 -17.20
CA ALA A 347 14.30 -1.91 -17.40
C ALA A 347 13.78 -2.49 -18.73
N ILE A 348 12.74 -3.31 -18.66
CA ILE A 348 12.05 -3.88 -19.81
C ILE A 348 10.66 -3.25 -19.89
N LEU A 349 10.52 -2.27 -20.78
CA LEU A 349 9.28 -1.55 -20.99
C LEU A 349 8.29 -2.37 -21.81
N LYS A 350 7.01 -2.04 -21.69
CA LYS A 350 5.95 -2.61 -22.51
C LYS A 350 6.21 -2.29 -23.99
N GLY A 351 6.28 -3.33 -24.82
CA GLY A 351 6.50 -3.25 -26.27
C GLY A 351 5.38 -3.93 -27.06
N GLU A 352 5.71 -4.40 -28.27
CA GLU A 352 4.77 -5.18 -29.10
C GLU A 352 4.56 -6.61 -28.58
N GLY A 353 5.46 -7.12 -27.73
CA GLY A 353 5.40 -8.45 -27.12
C GLY A 353 4.68 -8.44 -25.77
N ASP A 354 4.32 -9.62 -25.30
CA ASP A 354 3.75 -9.81 -23.96
C ASP A 354 4.88 -10.14 -22.96
N ASN A 355 5.25 -9.16 -22.14
CA ASN A 355 6.34 -9.31 -21.17
C ASN A 355 6.03 -10.31 -20.04
N ARG A 356 4.77 -10.76 -19.88
CA ARG A 356 4.41 -11.82 -18.92
C ARG A 356 5.11 -13.14 -19.21
N GLN A 357 5.46 -13.40 -20.47
CA GLN A 357 6.25 -14.58 -20.87
C GLN A 357 7.71 -14.55 -20.39
N LEU A 358 8.19 -13.45 -19.83
CA LEU A 358 9.52 -13.35 -19.22
C LEU A 358 9.57 -14.03 -17.84
N PHE A 359 8.43 -14.36 -17.29
CA PHE A 359 8.27 -15.06 -16.01
C PHE A 359 7.95 -16.54 -16.22
N ALA A 360 8.23 -17.36 -15.22
CA ALA A 360 7.97 -18.80 -15.27
C ALA A 360 6.46 -19.11 -15.33
N ASP A 361 5.63 -18.41 -14.54
CA ASP A 361 4.17 -18.51 -14.57
C ASP A 361 3.53 -17.27 -13.95
N TYR A 362 3.49 -16.19 -14.72
CA TYR A 362 2.95 -14.91 -14.29
C TYR A 362 1.49 -14.99 -13.81
N ALA A 363 0.68 -15.77 -14.51
CA ALA A 363 -0.75 -15.85 -14.22
C ALA A 363 -1.05 -16.47 -12.84
N ASN A 364 -0.17 -17.33 -12.37
CA ASN A 364 -0.27 -17.96 -11.05
C ASN A 364 0.68 -17.32 -10.01
N GLY A 365 1.25 -16.15 -10.30
CA GLY A 365 2.08 -15.41 -9.35
C GLY A 365 3.50 -15.94 -9.21
N ASN A 366 3.96 -16.83 -10.12
CA ASN A 366 5.35 -17.26 -10.12
C ASN A 366 6.19 -16.30 -10.97
N TYR A 367 6.84 -15.37 -10.32
CA TYR A 367 7.66 -14.32 -10.95
C TYR A 367 9.14 -14.69 -11.11
N ALA A 368 9.48 -15.98 -11.04
CA ALA A 368 10.81 -16.44 -11.39
C ALA A 368 11.15 -16.05 -12.85
N LEU A 369 12.28 -15.38 -13.03
CA LEU A 369 12.67 -14.83 -14.33
C LEU A 369 13.31 -15.90 -15.24
N ASN A 370 13.04 -15.80 -16.53
CA ASN A 370 13.67 -16.63 -17.54
C ASN A 370 15.18 -16.37 -17.65
N ALA A 371 15.94 -17.38 -18.03
CA ALA A 371 17.39 -17.27 -18.22
C ALA A 371 17.81 -16.16 -19.19
N SER A 372 16.98 -15.84 -20.17
CA SER A 372 17.23 -14.75 -21.13
C SER A 372 17.17 -13.36 -20.50
N VAL A 373 16.39 -13.17 -19.44
CA VAL A 373 16.34 -11.92 -18.68
C VAL A 373 17.56 -11.84 -17.75
N LEU A 374 17.82 -12.92 -16.99
CA LEU A 374 18.95 -12.98 -16.06
C LEU A 374 20.30 -12.79 -16.77
N ALA A 375 20.43 -13.26 -18.01
CA ALA A 375 21.64 -13.07 -18.81
C ALA A 375 21.92 -11.59 -19.17
N GLN A 376 20.91 -10.71 -19.11
CA GLN A 376 21.06 -9.28 -19.41
C GLN A 376 21.56 -8.49 -18.20
N LEU A 377 21.39 -9.03 -16.98
CA LEU A 377 21.90 -8.45 -15.74
C LEU A 377 22.55 -9.55 -14.87
N PRO A 378 23.79 -9.96 -15.19
CA PRO A 378 24.43 -11.12 -14.55
C PRO A 378 24.66 -10.97 -13.04
N GLY A 379 24.63 -9.75 -12.50
CA GLY A 379 24.71 -9.48 -11.07
C GLY A 379 23.43 -9.74 -10.30
N PHE A 380 22.29 -9.87 -11.00
CA PHE A 380 21.01 -10.11 -10.36
C PHE A 380 20.86 -11.58 -9.93
N GLU A 381 20.53 -11.80 -8.68
CA GLU A 381 20.23 -13.11 -8.12
C GLU A 381 18.73 -13.40 -8.15
N GLN A 382 18.34 -14.57 -8.65
CA GLN A 382 16.94 -15.00 -8.70
C GLN A 382 16.34 -15.03 -7.29
N ILE A 383 15.21 -14.35 -7.11
CA ILE A 383 14.49 -14.30 -5.85
C ILE A 383 13.73 -15.62 -5.63
N ASP A 384 13.96 -16.25 -4.50
CA ASP A 384 13.31 -17.51 -4.13
C ASP A 384 11.95 -17.26 -3.45
N GLN A 385 10.90 -17.18 -4.25
CA GLN A 385 9.53 -16.95 -3.78
C GLN A 385 9.01 -18.06 -2.85
N SER A 386 9.59 -19.27 -2.89
CA SER A 386 9.17 -20.36 -2.01
C SER A 386 9.41 -20.07 -0.53
N LYS A 387 10.24 -19.07 -0.22
CA LYS A 387 10.51 -18.61 1.15
C LYS A 387 9.59 -17.51 1.64
N ILE A 388 8.84 -16.89 0.75
CA ILE A 388 8.01 -15.73 1.04
C ILE A 388 6.65 -16.16 1.61
N GLY A 389 6.19 -15.42 2.61
CA GLY A 389 4.90 -15.63 3.26
C GLY A 389 4.87 -16.80 4.24
N VAL A 390 3.72 -17.03 4.81
CA VAL A 390 3.48 -18.05 5.82
C VAL A 390 3.71 -19.45 5.24
N LYS A 391 4.39 -20.29 6.00
CA LYS A 391 4.48 -21.72 5.75
C LYS A 391 3.32 -22.42 6.47
N SER A 392 2.97 -23.61 6.01
CA SER A 392 2.00 -24.42 6.73
C SER A 392 2.43 -24.58 8.20
N PHE A 393 1.50 -24.39 9.13
CA PHE A 393 1.78 -24.66 10.53
C PHE A 393 2.10 -26.16 10.73
N PRO A 394 3.03 -26.51 11.64
CA PRO A 394 3.37 -27.90 11.87
C PRO A 394 2.12 -28.77 12.10
N GLY A 395 1.94 -29.81 11.29
CA GLY A 395 0.79 -30.69 11.37
C GLY A 395 -0.52 -30.20 10.82
N ASN A 396 -0.55 -29.04 10.15
CA ASN A 396 -1.73 -28.55 9.43
C ASN A 396 -1.41 -28.39 7.94
N GLN A 397 -2.15 -29.05 7.07
CA GLN A 397 -2.01 -28.92 5.62
C GLN A 397 -3.00 -27.87 5.10
N LYS A 398 -2.64 -27.22 4.00
CA LYS A 398 -3.51 -26.21 3.39
C LYS A 398 -4.75 -26.87 2.79
N PRO A 399 -5.95 -26.32 3.04
CA PRO A 399 -7.18 -26.79 2.38
C PRO A 399 -7.17 -26.45 0.88
N ALA A 400 -8.03 -27.08 0.13
CA ALA A 400 -8.24 -26.81 -1.28
C ALA A 400 -9.73 -26.57 -1.58
N ALA A 401 -10.00 -25.75 -2.60
CA ALA A 401 -11.32 -25.57 -3.16
C ALA A 401 -11.35 -26.05 -4.61
N SER A 402 -12.44 -26.69 -5.02
CA SER A 402 -12.65 -27.14 -6.38
C SER A 402 -14.07 -26.83 -6.87
N GLY A 403 -14.27 -26.82 -8.19
CA GLY A 403 -15.57 -26.55 -8.79
C GLY A 403 -16.10 -25.14 -8.54
N VAL A 404 -15.21 -24.16 -8.30
CA VAL A 404 -15.60 -22.79 -7.99
C VAL A 404 -16.36 -22.17 -9.16
N SER A 405 -17.58 -21.73 -8.90
CA SER A 405 -18.46 -21.13 -9.89
C SER A 405 -19.37 -20.05 -9.27
N VAL A 406 -19.90 -19.18 -10.11
CA VAL A 406 -20.92 -18.19 -9.73
C VAL A 406 -22.27 -18.70 -10.22
N SER A 407 -23.25 -18.78 -9.33
CA SER A 407 -24.64 -19.17 -9.63
C SER A 407 -25.62 -18.07 -9.27
N GLY A 408 -26.78 -18.09 -9.87
CA GLY A 408 -27.85 -17.07 -9.69
C GLY A 408 -28.10 -16.27 -10.96
N THR A 409 -29.02 -15.32 -10.89
CA THR A 409 -29.37 -14.42 -12.01
C THR A 409 -28.49 -13.20 -11.97
N ALA A 410 -27.66 -13.01 -12.99
CA ALA A 410 -26.72 -11.89 -13.07
C ALA A 410 -27.42 -10.61 -13.58
N GLU A 411 -28.27 -10.03 -12.75
CA GLU A 411 -29.05 -8.80 -12.99
C GLU A 411 -28.95 -7.89 -11.75
N ILE A 412 -29.04 -6.58 -11.93
CA ILE A 412 -28.99 -5.61 -10.83
C ILE A 412 -30.06 -5.94 -9.77
N GLY A 413 -29.64 -5.93 -8.52
CA GLY A 413 -30.50 -6.21 -7.36
C GLY A 413 -30.75 -7.70 -7.09
N GLN A 414 -30.31 -8.60 -7.97
CA GLN A 414 -30.33 -10.05 -7.74
C GLN A 414 -29.11 -10.51 -6.96
N THR A 415 -29.25 -11.66 -6.31
CA THR A 415 -28.13 -12.26 -5.53
C THR A 415 -27.43 -13.33 -6.36
N LEU A 416 -26.12 -13.20 -6.44
CA LEU A 416 -25.20 -14.23 -6.94
C LEU A 416 -24.59 -14.99 -5.76
N ASN A 417 -24.36 -16.29 -5.97
CA ASN A 417 -23.76 -17.17 -4.99
C ASN A 417 -22.47 -17.77 -5.54
N ALA A 418 -21.40 -17.75 -4.75
CA ALA A 418 -20.22 -18.57 -5.00
C ALA A 418 -20.50 -20.01 -4.58
N VAL A 419 -20.30 -20.95 -5.50
CA VAL A 419 -20.48 -22.38 -5.28
C VAL A 419 -19.14 -23.08 -5.45
N TYR A 420 -18.80 -23.96 -4.51
CA TYR A 420 -17.54 -24.71 -4.51
C TYR A 420 -17.61 -25.97 -3.66
N THR A 421 -16.57 -26.78 -3.76
CA THR A 421 -16.35 -27.93 -2.86
C THR A 421 -15.06 -27.71 -2.09
N PHE A 422 -15.16 -27.65 -0.78
CA PHE A 422 -14.02 -27.60 0.14
C PHE A 422 -13.44 -28.99 0.35
N SER A 423 -12.12 -29.09 0.48
CA SER A 423 -11.43 -30.32 0.88
C SER A 423 -10.17 -29.98 1.65
N ASP A 424 -9.86 -30.81 2.64
CA ASP A 424 -8.66 -30.70 3.46
C ASP A 424 -7.97 -32.06 3.59
N ALA A 425 -6.65 -32.10 3.47
CA ALA A 425 -5.89 -33.34 3.47
C ALA A 425 -5.74 -33.94 4.87
N ASP A 426 -5.82 -33.12 5.92
CA ASP A 426 -5.80 -33.53 7.31
C ASP A 426 -7.17 -33.93 7.83
N GLY A 427 -8.23 -33.62 7.05
CA GLY A 427 -9.61 -33.83 7.42
C GLY A 427 -10.17 -32.70 8.31
N ASP A 428 -9.49 -31.57 8.38
CA ASP A 428 -9.98 -30.40 9.08
C ASP A 428 -11.24 -29.86 8.41
N SER A 429 -12.19 -29.39 9.20
CA SER A 429 -13.42 -28.79 8.68
C SER A 429 -13.14 -27.41 8.08
N GLU A 430 -14.05 -26.94 7.23
CA GLU A 430 -13.96 -25.59 6.70
C GLU A 430 -14.07 -24.54 7.81
N GLY A 431 -13.19 -23.53 7.74
CA GLY A 431 -13.17 -22.35 8.59
C GLY A 431 -13.76 -21.12 7.89
N ALA A 432 -13.16 -19.96 8.08
CA ALA A 432 -13.61 -18.69 7.51
C ALA A 432 -13.10 -18.52 6.07
N THR A 433 -13.56 -19.36 5.15
CA THR A 433 -13.27 -19.23 3.71
C THR A 433 -13.64 -17.84 3.19
N VAL A 434 -12.72 -17.17 2.52
CA VAL A 434 -12.91 -15.81 2.02
C VAL A 434 -13.38 -15.82 0.57
N VAL A 435 -14.46 -15.11 0.30
CA VAL A 435 -15.02 -14.93 -1.04
C VAL A 435 -15.02 -13.45 -1.40
N ASN A 436 -14.50 -13.13 -2.58
CA ASN A 436 -14.55 -11.78 -3.13
C ASN A 436 -15.10 -11.82 -4.56
N PHE A 437 -15.94 -10.86 -4.90
CA PHE A 437 -16.44 -10.69 -6.26
C PHE A 437 -15.70 -9.55 -6.97
N TYR A 438 -15.45 -9.77 -8.26
CA TYR A 438 -14.70 -8.85 -9.11
C TYR A 438 -15.41 -8.69 -10.44
N ILE A 439 -15.34 -7.48 -11.00
CA ILE A 439 -15.89 -7.15 -12.32
C ILE A 439 -14.80 -6.75 -13.31
N SER A 440 -15.03 -7.02 -14.59
CA SER A 440 -14.21 -6.54 -15.70
C SER A 440 -15.08 -6.21 -16.92
N GLU A 441 -14.63 -5.32 -17.76
CA GLU A 441 -15.28 -5.04 -19.06
C GLU A 441 -14.99 -6.14 -20.10
N ASN A 442 -13.96 -6.96 -19.88
CA ASN A 442 -13.53 -8.00 -20.78
C ASN A 442 -13.64 -9.39 -20.15
N GLN A 443 -14.36 -10.30 -20.82
CA GLN A 443 -14.50 -11.69 -20.38
C GLN A 443 -13.16 -12.43 -20.25
N ASN A 444 -12.28 -12.18 -21.20
CA ASN A 444 -10.99 -12.89 -21.31
C ASN A 444 -9.85 -12.11 -20.65
N GLU A 445 -10.21 -11.23 -19.71
CA GLU A 445 -9.19 -10.47 -19.00
C GLU A 445 -8.32 -11.41 -18.17
N SER A 446 -7.07 -11.55 -18.59
CA SER A 446 -6.09 -12.40 -17.93
C SER A 446 -5.36 -11.68 -16.82
N PHE A 447 -5.31 -10.35 -16.88
CA PHE A 447 -4.64 -9.54 -15.89
C PHE A 447 -5.58 -9.28 -14.72
N TYR A 448 -5.25 -9.82 -13.54
CA TYR A 448 -6.15 -9.76 -12.39
C TYR A 448 -6.44 -8.34 -11.89
N LEU A 449 -5.56 -7.36 -12.15
CA LEU A 449 -5.77 -5.95 -11.80
C LEU A 449 -6.88 -5.26 -12.62
N ASN A 450 -7.17 -5.75 -13.81
CA ASN A 450 -8.29 -5.25 -14.59
C ASN A 450 -9.62 -5.85 -14.12
N TRP A 451 -9.56 -6.74 -13.12
CA TRP A 451 -10.70 -7.21 -12.37
C TRP A 451 -10.84 -6.38 -11.10
N LYS A 452 -11.77 -5.42 -11.12
CA LYS A 452 -12.03 -4.53 -9.99
C LYS A 452 -12.86 -5.25 -8.94
N LYS A 453 -12.41 -5.25 -7.70
CA LYS A 453 -13.13 -5.80 -6.56
C LYS A 453 -14.41 -4.99 -6.31
N VAL A 454 -15.54 -5.68 -6.12
CA VAL A 454 -16.87 -5.05 -5.88
C VAL A 454 -17.54 -5.56 -4.60
N SER A 455 -16.90 -6.44 -3.87
CA SER A 455 -17.35 -6.89 -2.55
C SER A 455 -16.23 -6.68 -1.53
N ASP A 456 -16.60 -6.46 -0.28
CA ASP A 456 -15.67 -6.58 0.83
C ASP A 456 -15.23 -8.05 1.01
N ASN A 457 -14.17 -8.29 1.81
CA ASN A 457 -13.79 -9.65 2.18
C ASN A 457 -14.96 -10.31 2.92
N MET A 458 -15.60 -11.27 2.27
CA MET A 458 -16.82 -11.89 2.79
C MET A 458 -16.51 -13.32 3.21
N THR A 459 -17.02 -13.69 4.36
CA THR A 459 -17.12 -15.10 4.78
C THR A 459 -18.44 -15.75 4.34
N CYS A 460 -19.31 -14.98 3.70
CA CYS A 460 -20.53 -15.49 3.06
C CYS A 460 -20.32 -15.64 1.54
N THR A 461 -21.07 -16.53 0.95
CA THR A 461 -21.02 -16.82 -0.49
C THR A 461 -21.87 -15.91 -1.35
N GLU A 462 -22.70 -15.06 -0.74
CA GLU A 462 -23.74 -14.26 -1.40
C GLU A 462 -23.25 -12.85 -1.73
N PHE A 463 -23.56 -12.39 -2.93
CA PHE A 463 -23.27 -11.03 -3.38
C PHE A 463 -24.48 -10.46 -4.12
N THR A 464 -25.01 -9.32 -3.66
CA THR A 464 -26.06 -8.60 -4.39
C THR A 464 -25.44 -7.76 -5.50
N VAL A 465 -25.88 -8.00 -6.72
CA VAL A 465 -25.38 -7.29 -7.92
C VAL A 465 -25.74 -5.80 -7.83
N THR A 466 -24.73 -4.97 -7.79
CA THR A 466 -24.86 -3.50 -7.69
C THR A 466 -24.84 -2.83 -9.06
N PRO A 467 -25.31 -1.58 -9.21
CA PRO A 467 -25.35 -0.87 -10.50
C PRO A 467 -24.00 -0.79 -11.25
N ILE A 468 -22.87 -0.75 -10.53
CA ILE A 468 -21.54 -0.74 -11.15
C ILE A 468 -21.25 -2.03 -11.94
N CYS A 469 -21.96 -3.12 -11.66
CA CYS A 469 -21.76 -4.41 -12.33
C CYS A 469 -22.45 -4.49 -13.69
N GLU A 470 -23.38 -3.58 -14.01
CA GLU A 470 -24.20 -3.61 -15.22
C GLU A 470 -23.36 -3.71 -16.49
N GLY A 471 -23.67 -4.68 -17.33
CA GLY A 471 -22.97 -4.93 -18.60
C GLY A 471 -21.58 -5.52 -18.49
N ARG A 472 -21.04 -5.62 -17.28
CA ARG A 472 -19.70 -6.15 -17.01
C ARG A 472 -19.71 -7.65 -16.76
N TRP A 473 -18.55 -8.24 -16.89
CA TRP A 473 -18.31 -9.62 -16.50
C TRP A 473 -17.99 -9.67 -15.01
N ILE A 474 -18.62 -10.59 -14.27
CA ILE A 474 -18.41 -10.81 -12.84
C ILE A 474 -17.89 -12.23 -12.58
N ARG A 475 -16.92 -12.37 -11.70
CA ARG A 475 -16.40 -13.65 -11.20
C ARG A 475 -16.09 -13.54 -9.71
N CYS A 476 -15.99 -14.68 -9.03
CA CYS A 476 -15.51 -14.70 -7.67
C CYS A 476 -14.10 -15.27 -7.57
N LYS A 477 -13.34 -14.75 -6.62
CA LYS A 477 -12.09 -15.31 -6.10
C LYS A 477 -12.39 -15.90 -4.74
N LEU A 478 -12.10 -17.17 -4.55
CA LEU A 478 -12.33 -17.90 -3.32
C LEU A 478 -10.99 -18.38 -2.77
N THR A 479 -10.73 -18.07 -1.50
CA THR A 479 -9.57 -18.56 -0.76
C THR A 479 -10.07 -19.47 0.34
N PRO A 480 -9.89 -20.80 0.22
CA PRO A 480 -10.38 -21.73 1.23
C PRO A 480 -9.55 -21.61 2.51
N VAL A 481 -10.22 -21.68 3.65
CA VAL A 481 -9.60 -21.62 4.98
C VAL A 481 -10.14 -22.79 5.79
N ASP A 482 -9.27 -23.56 6.46
CA ASP A 482 -9.69 -24.61 7.36
C ASP A 482 -10.03 -24.10 8.77
N SER A 483 -10.55 -24.96 9.60
CA SER A 483 -10.92 -24.64 10.99
C SER A 483 -9.74 -24.32 11.91
N ARG A 484 -8.52 -24.57 11.45
CA ARG A 484 -7.26 -24.26 12.15
C ARG A 484 -6.56 -23.04 11.57
N GLY A 485 -7.19 -22.36 10.59
CA GLY A 485 -6.74 -21.12 10.01
C GLY A 485 -5.74 -21.25 8.84
N ALA A 486 -5.38 -22.47 8.38
CA ALA A 486 -4.55 -22.57 7.18
C ALA A 486 -5.33 -22.15 5.94
N GLN A 487 -4.71 -21.31 5.11
CA GLN A 487 -5.28 -20.87 3.84
C GLN A 487 -4.75 -21.70 2.68
N GLY A 488 -5.68 -22.15 1.84
CA GLY A 488 -5.35 -22.77 0.57
C GLY A 488 -5.07 -21.78 -0.54
N GLU A 489 -4.71 -22.29 -1.70
CA GLU A 489 -4.50 -21.46 -2.88
C GLU A 489 -5.82 -20.85 -3.36
N PRO A 490 -5.83 -19.55 -3.70
CA PRO A 490 -7.02 -18.89 -4.21
C PRO A 490 -7.46 -19.48 -5.55
N VAL A 491 -8.76 -19.70 -5.71
CA VAL A 491 -9.36 -20.25 -6.94
C VAL A 491 -10.36 -19.25 -7.51
N TRP A 492 -10.27 -18.99 -8.81
CA TRP A 492 -11.18 -18.13 -9.52
C TRP A 492 -12.31 -18.92 -10.21
N SER A 493 -13.53 -18.39 -10.18
CA SER A 493 -14.60 -18.91 -11.01
C SER A 493 -14.45 -18.49 -12.47
N ALA A 494 -15.15 -19.19 -13.36
CA ALA A 494 -15.45 -18.66 -14.69
C ALA A 494 -16.28 -17.35 -14.56
N PRO A 495 -16.08 -16.36 -15.46
CA PRO A 495 -16.86 -15.13 -15.44
C PRO A 495 -18.28 -15.33 -15.99
N VAL A 496 -19.23 -14.59 -15.42
CA VAL A 496 -20.62 -14.50 -15.85
C VAL A 496 -20.92 -13.05 -16.24
N GLN A 497 -21.62 -12.82 -17.35
CA GLN A 497 -21.97 -11.47 -17.77
C GLN A 497 -23.22 -10.98 -17.03
N VAL A 498 -23.14 -9.78 -16.45
CA VAL A 498 -24.28 -9.08 -15.88
C VAL A 498 -25.07 -8.41 -17.01
N ALA A 499 -26.37 -8.63 -17.04
CA ALA A 499 -27.23 -8.08 -18.07
C ALA A 499 -27.27 -6.55 -18.03
N PHE A 500 -27.40 -5.92 -19.21
CA PHE A 500 -27.77 -4.51 -19.29
C PHE A 500 -29.27 -4.34 -19.00
N ASN A 501 -29.63 -3.16 -18.50
CA ASN A 501 -31.02 -2.77 -18.37
C ASN A 501 -31.72 -2.84 -19.76
N PRO A 502 -32.76 -3.66 -19.92
CA PRO A 502 -33.43 -3.84 -21.22
C PRO A 502 -34.10 -2.57 -21.74
N ASN A 503 -34.37 -1.60 -20.88
CA ASN A 503 -34.96 -0.31 -21.26
C ASN A 503 -33.91 0.71 -21.73
N GLY A 504 -32.64 0.39 -21.59
CA GLY A 504 -31.53 1.30 -21.89
C GLY A 504 -31.47 2.52 -20.96
N VAL A 505 -30.63 3.50 -21.33
CA VAL A 505 -30.44 4.74 -20.58
C VAL A 505 -31.06 5.89 -21.38
N ASP A 506 -31.84 6.77 -20.71
CA ASP A 506 -32.33 7.99 -21.32
C ASP A 506 -31.21 9.04 -21.42
N LYS A 507 -30.83 9.37 -22.64
CA LYS A 507 -29.75 10.30 -22.97
C LYS A 507 -30.21 11.70 -23.34
N THR A 508 -31.52 11.98 -23.25
CA THR A 508 -32.13 13.20 -23.81
C THR A 508 -31.61 14.47 -23.16
N GLU A 509 -31.66 14.52 -21.83
CA GLU A 509 -31.22 15.72 -21.09
C GLU A 509 -29.69 15.95 -21.24
N PHE A 510 -28.92 14.88 -21.20
CA PHE A 510 -27.47 14.99 -21.35
C PHE A 510 -27.07 15.48 -22.76
N ARG A 511 -27.75 15.01 -23.80
CA ARG A 511 -27.56 15.48 -25.17
C ARG A 511 -27.84 16.98 -25.29
N ALA A 512 -28.95 17.45 -24.70
CA ALA A 512 -29.29 18.87 -24.70
C ALA A 512 -28.22 19.73 -23.99
N LEU A 513 -27.68 19.24 -22.87
CA LEU A 513 -26.60 19.91 -22.14
C LEU A 513 -25.30 20.00 -22.95
N VAL A 514 -24.95 18.95 -23.66
CA VAL A 514 -23.76 18.92 -24.53
C VAL A 514 -23.94 19.88 -25.72
N ASP A 515 -25.13 19.92 -26.31
CA ASP A 515 -25.43 20.83 -27.42
C ASP A 515 -25.44 22.31 -26.97
N GLU A 516 -25.92 22.59 -25.76
CA GLU A 516 -25.80 23.92 -25.13
C GLU A 516 -24.33 24.33 -24.96
N ALA A 517 -23.49 23.43 -24.44
CA ALA A 517 -22.06 23.70 -24.25
C ALA A 517 -21.35 23.99 -25.59
N LYS A 518 -21.65 23.21 -26.64
CA LYS A 518 -21.11 23.45 -27.99
C LYS A 518 -21.45 24.83 -28.49
N ALA A 519 -22.73 25.21 -28.40
CA ALA A 519 -23.16 26.53 -28.83
C ALA A 519 -22.45 27.67 -28.06
N LYS A 520 -22.20 27.46 -26.76
CA LYS A 520 -21.50 28.43 -25.92
C LYS A 520 -20.02 28.54 -26.26
N VAL A 521 -19.35 27.41 -26.57
CA VAL A 521 -17.96 27.38 -27.04
C VAL A 521 -17.84 28.04 -28.40
N GLU A 522 -18.75 27.77 -29.33
CA GLU A 522 -18.76 28.43 -30.66
C GLU A 522 -18.93 29.95 -30.57
N ALA A 523 -19.71 30.43 -29.61
CA ALA A 523 -19.91 31.84 -29.36
C ALA A 523 -18.79 32.50 -28.52
N ALA A 524 -17.88 31.72 -27.95
CA ALA A 524 -16.85 32.19 -27.02
C ALA A 524 -15.78 33.03 -27.76
N GLN A 525 -15.44 34.17 -27.18
CA GLN A 525 -14.31 34.99 -27.64
C GLN A 525 -13.06 34.61 -26.84
N ILE A 526 -11.95 34.35 -27.55
CA ILE A 526 -10.68 33.96 -26.95
C ILE A 526 -9.85 35.23 -26.73
N GLY A 527 -9.33 35.40 -25.52
CA GLY A 527 -8.49 36.55 -25.14
C GLY A 527 -8.39 36.70 -23.64
N ASP A 528 -7.76 37.79 -23.23
CA ASP A 528 -7.51 38.10 -21.81
C ASP A 528 -8.43 39.23 -21.29
N GLU A 529 -9.33 39.74 -22.13
CA GLU A 529 -10.25 40.79 -21.75
C GLU A 529 -11.47 40.25 -20.98
N PRO A 530 -12.14 41.08 -20.18
CA PRO A 530 -13.37 40.72 -19.49
C PRO A 530 -14.42 40.12 -20.43
N GLY A 531 -14.99 39.00 -20.03
CA GLY A 531 -15.98 38.28 -20.82
C GLY A 531 -15.40 37.30 -21.86
N GLN A 532 -14.09 37.22 -21.98
CA GLN A 532 -13.38 36.30 -22.86
C GLN A 532 -12.90 35.05 -22.08
N TRP A 533 -12.52 34.00 -22.78
CA TRP A 533 -11.90 32.79 -22.22
C TRP A 533 -10.48 32.65 -22.73
N THR A 534 -9.60 32.06 -21.90
CA THR A 534 -8.26 31.66 -22.36
C THR A 534 -8.36 30.52 -23.36
N GLN A 535 -7.38 30.40 -24.27
CA GLN A 535 -7.30 29.26 -25.20
C GLN A 535 -7.33 27.93 -24.43
N LYS A 536 -6.64 27.85 -23.28
CA LYS A 536 -6.59 26.67 -22.43
C LYS A 536 -7.99 26.22 -21.95
N GLU A 537 -8.86 27.14 -21.57
CA GLU A 537 -10.23 26.78 -21.13
C GLU A 537 -11.08 26.31 -22.31
N ILE A 538 -10.89 26.89 -23.50
CA ILE A 538 -11.53 26.43 -24.74
C ILE A 538 -11.09 25.02 -25.10
N ASP A 539 -9.78 24.72 -25.01
CA ASP A 539 -9.25 23.39 -25.32
C ASP A 539 -9.79 22.34 -24.33
N LEU A 540 -9.84 22.65 -23.04
CA LEU A 540 -10.34 21.74 -22.00
C LEU A 540 -11.83 21.43 -22.15
N ILE A 541 -12.67 22.44 -22.44
CA ILE A 541 -14.10 22.17 -22.65
C ILE A 541 -14.35 21.45 -23.98
N THR A 542 -13.57 21.72 -25.01
CA THR A 542 -13.66 21.02 -26.29
C THR A 542 -13.34 19.54 -26.13
N ALA A 543 -12.29 19.21 -25.36
CA ALA A 543 -11.97 17.82 -25.01
C ALA A 543 -13.12 17.16 -24.22
N ALA A 544 -13.66 17.86 -23.21
CA ALA A 544 -14.78 17.34 -22.43
C ALA A 544 -16.07 17.12 -23.26
N ILE A 545 -16.33 17.96 -24.28
CA ILE A 545 -17.42 17.76 -25.23
C ILE A 545 -17.19 16.49 -26.05
N ALA A 546 -15.96 16.25 -26.52
CA ALA A 546 -15.65 15.04 -27.28
C ALA A 546 -15.84 13.77 -26.43
N ASP A 547 -15.43 13.78 -25.17
CA ASP A 547 -15.66 12.69 -24.23
C ASP A 547 -17.15 12.46 -23.96
N ALA A 548 -17.93 13.54 -23.80
CA ALA A 548 -19.39 13.46 -23.62
C ALA A 548 -20.09 12.88 -24.85
N GLU A 549 -19.65 13.25 -26.05
CA GLU A 549 -20.16 12.67 -27.31
C GLU A 549 -19.85 11.16 -27.41
N ALA A 550 -18.66 10.75 -26.97
CA ALA A 550 -18.31 9.31 -26.90
C ALA A 550 -19.25 8.56 -25.93
N VAL A 551 -19.57 9.15 -24.77
CA VAL A 551 -20.54 8.59 -23.82
C VAL A 551 -21.94 8.48 -24.46
N LEU A 552 -22.39 9.53 -25.13
CA LEU A 552 -23.70 9.55 -25.83
C LEU A 552 -23.77 8.53 -26.98
N ALA A 553 -22.66 8.25 -27.65
CA ALA A 553 -22.58 7.30 -28.76
C ALA A 553 -22.54 5.85 -28.30
N LYS A 554 -22.10 5.58 -27.08
CA LYS A 554 -21.98 4.20 -26.54
C LYS A 554 -23.37 3.57 -26.37
N ASP A 555 -23.61 2.41 -27.01
CA ASP A 555 -24.86 1.67 -26.94
C ASP A 555 -24.57 0.16 -27.07
N PRO A 556 -24.91 -0.69 -26.10
CA PRO A 556 -25.45 -0.31 -24.80
C PRO A 556 -24.44 0.38 -23.87
N ILE A 557 -24.94 1.16 -22.95
CA ILE A 557 -24.17 1.76 -21.84
C ILE A 557 -24.90 1.48 -20.52
N SER A 558 -24.16 1.20 -19.45
CA SER A 558 -24.74 1.06 -18.12
C SER A 558 -25.21 2.41 -17.58
N GLN A 559 -26.23 2.42 -16.72
CA GLN A 559 -26.67 3.65 -16.05
C GLN A 559 -25.51 4.25 -15.23
N TYR A 560 -24.72 3.42 -14.56
CA TYR A 560 -23.58 3.86 -13.77
C TYR A 560 -22.49 4.57 -14.60
N ASP A 561 -22.09 3.99 -15.76
CA ASP A 561 -21.08 4.61 -16.63
C ASP A 561 -21.62 5.89 -17.28
N PHE A 562 -22.91 5.92 -17.59
CA PHE A 562 -23.57 7.10 -18.12
C PHE A 562 -23.56 8.24 -17.09
N ASP A 563 -23.95 7.97 -15.84
CA ASP A 563 -23.99 8.96 -14.77
C ASP A 563 -22.60 9.52 -14.45
N LEU A 564 -21.56 8.66 -14.51
CA LEU A 564 -20.16 9.11 -14.39
C LEU A 564 -19.78 10.07 -15.52
N GLY A 565 -20.16 9.77 -16.76
CA GLY A 565 -19.90 10.62 -17.90
C GLY A 565 -20.64 11.96 -17.79
N VAL A 566 -21.88 11.95 -17.34
CA VAL A 566 -22.68 13.16 -17.08
C VAL A 566 -22.01 14.01 -15.99
N ALA A 567 -21.62 13.41 -14.87
CA ALA A 567 -21.00 14.13 -13.76
C ALA A 567 -19.63 14.76 -14.16
N ALA A 568 -18.83 14.01 -14.91
CA ALA A 568 -17.54 14.51 -15.42
C ALA A 568 -17.73 15.72 -16.35
N PHE A 569 -18.68 15.61 -17.28
CA PHE A 569 -18.99 16.70 -18.19
C PHE A 569 -19.57 17.92 -17.48
N GLN A 570 -20.51 17.75 -16.55
CA GLN A 570 -21.10 18.83 -15.75
C GLN A 570 -20.02 19.60 -14.98
N LYS A 571 -19.05 18.89 -14.39
CA LYS A 571 -17.91 19.53 -13.70
C LYS A 571 -17.06 20.36 -14.66
N ALA A 572 -16.74 19.83 -15.84
CA ALA A 572 -15.97 20.54 -16.87
C ALA A 572 -16.72 21.76 -17.40
N TYR A 573 -18.03 21.62 -17.66
CA TYR A 573 -18.86 22.71 -18.17
C TYR A 573 -19.07 23.80 -17.12
N THR A 574 -19.30 23.43 -15.86
CA THR A 574 -19.37 24.40 -14.75
C THR A 574 -18.07 25.18 -14.61
N ARG A 575 -16.93 24.48 -14.67
CA ARG A 575 -15.60 25.12 -14.67
C ARG A 575 -15.48 26.13 -15.83
N PHE A 576 -15.82 25.74 -17.05
CA PHE A 576 -15.76 26.60 -18.23
C PHE A 576 -16.63 27.85 -18.04
N CYS A 577 -17.86 27.68 -17.53
CA CYS A 577 -18.76 28.78 -17.26
C CYS A 577 -18.22 29.77 -16.21
N ASN A 578 -17.51 29.26 -15.19
CA ASN A 578 -16.97 30.09 -14.11
C ASN A 578 -15.61 30.72 -14.43
N ASN A 579 -14.88 30.22 -15.44
CA ASN A 579 -13.54 30.69 -15.81
C ASN A 579 -13.57 31.70 -16.98
N GLN A 580 -14.70 32.32 -17.27
CA GLN A 580 -14.73 33.50 -18.09
C GLN A 580 -13.97 34.62 -17.40
N ASN A 581 -13.08 35.34 -18.11
CA ASN A 581 -12.27 36.39 -17.52
C ASN A 581 -13.18 37.43 -16.84
N ALA A 582 -12.98 37.60 -15.53
CA ALA A 582 -13.76 38.55 -14.75
C ALA A 582 -13.37 40.00 -15.11
N GLY A 583 -14.35 40.86 -15.28
CA GLY A 583 -14.13 42.32 -15.36
C GLY A 583 -13.59 42.84 -14.02
N THR A 584 -12.74 43.83 -14.07
CA THR A 584 -11.98 44.38 -12.94
C THR A 584 -12.69 44.41 -11.57
N ALA A 585 -12.01 43.81 -10.58
CA ALA A 585 -11.84 44.26 -9.18
C ALA A 585 -13.05 44.43 -8.23
N THR A 586 -14.30 44.16 -8.63
CA THR A 586 -15.42 44.20 -7.68
C THR A 586 -15.70 42.85 -7.01
N ASP A 587 -15.16 41.76 -7.54
CA ASP A 587 -15.40 40.40 -7.02
C ASP A 587 -14.41 39.98 -5.93
N VAL A 588 -13.41 40.80 -5.60
CA VAL A 588 -12.47 40.57 -4.49
C VAL A 588 -13.17 40.70 -3.12
N ILE A 589 -14.34 41.35 -3.07
CA ILE A 589 -15.10 41.53 -1.82
C ILE A 589 -15.78 40.25 -1.36
N GLU A 590 -16.12 39.32 -2.25
CA GLU A 590 -16.70 38.02 -1.85
C GLU A 590 -15.68 37.05 -1.28
N ILE A 591 -14.40 37.18 -1.65
CA ILE A 591 -13.31 36.36 -1.05
C ILE A 591 -13.04 36.81 0.38
N ASP A 592 -13.09 38.10 0.67
CA ASP A 592 -12.93 38.60 2.05
C ASP A 592 -14.11 38.18 2.94
N ALA A 593 -15.33 38.09 2.42
CA ALA A 593 -16.48 37.59 3.17
C ALA A 593 -16.38 36.07 3.49
N LEU A 594 -15.74 35.30 2.60
CA LEU A 594 -15.45 33.88 2.85
C LEU A 594 -14.29 33.69 3.87
N ILE A 595 -13.37 34.66 3.95
CA ILE A 595 -12.27 34.65 4.93
C ILE A 595 -12.78 35.04 6.33
N GLU A 596 -13.73 35.98 6.44
CA GLU A 596 -14.37 36.35 7.70
C GLU A 596 -15.17 35.18 8.33
N ASP A 597 -15.74 34.31 7.50
CA ASP A 597 -16.46 33.14 8.01
C ASP A 597 -15.51 32.04 8.54
N THR A 598 -14.24 32.04 8.13
CA THR A 598 -13.21 31.14 8.66
C THR A 598 -12.59 31.61 9.98
N GLU A 599 -12.71 32.88 10.36
CA GLU A 599 -12.26 33.39 11.67
C GLU A 599 -13.14 32.90 12.83
N ASN A 600 -14.35 32.40 12.56
CA ASN A 600 -15.23 31.77 13.55
C ASN A 600 -15.03 30.25 13.68
N TRP A 601 -14.09 29.65 12.97
CA TRP A 601 -13.75 28.26 13.10
C TRP A 601 -12.87 28.04 14.34
N THR A 602 -13.49 27.68 15.46
CA THR A 602 -12.76 27.22 16.64
C THR A 602 -12.27 25.80 16.38
N PRO A 603 -10.95 25.55 16.47
CA PRO A 603 -10.44 24.17 16.41
C PRO A 603 -11.09 23.36 17.53
N TYR A 604 -11.63 22.21 17.17
CA TYR A 604 -12.13 21.23 18.14
C TYR A 604 -10.99 20.86 19.08
N SER A 605 -11.00 21.42 20.27
CA SER A 605 -10.11 21.03 21.36
C SER A 605 -10.62 19.73 21.98
N GLY A 606 -10.47 18.64 21.25
CA GLY A 606 -10.62 17.29 21.77
C GLY A 606 -9.48 17.03 22.74
N ASN A 607 -9.78 16.91 24.00
CA ASN A 607 -8.87 16.58 25.08
C ASN A 607 -8.10 15.29 24.80
N LYS A 608 -6.85 15.37 25.14
CA LYS A 608 -5.76 14.42 25.36
C LYS A 608 -6.08 12.93 25.29
#